data_7c8ad2e3cc2526fcf07f4dfa1121147d
#
_entry.id   7c8ad2e3cc2526fcf07f4dfa1121147d
#
_cell.length_a   1.000
_cell.length_b   1.000
_cell.length_c   1.000
_cell.angle_alpha   90.00
_cell.angle_beta   90.00
_cell.angle_gamma   90.00
#
_symmetry.space_group_name_H-M   'P 1'
#
loop_
_entity.id
_entity.type
_entity.pdbx_description
1 polymer ?
#
loop_
_entity_poly.entity_id
_entity_poly.type
_entity_poly.pdbx_seq_one_letter_code
_entity_poly.pdbx_strand_id
1 'polypeptide(L)'
;MSIPAPLRLLAAAALVVPIAAACSPYEPVATQPGTTPPVWTGSPPPSAAGEAGGSAEGATTKTGETLTADIKTPDGTSVASAEFVFSGGFATITVKTTASGQLTPGFHGMHIHSVGKCEPASVAPTGGAPGDFNSAGGHFQVGGHSGHPASGDLSSLQVRADGSAMSVTTTDAFTAADLEAGTKTAIIIHEKADNFANIPPERYQQVNGTPGPDETTMATGDAGKRVACGVISPE
;
A
#
# COMPACT_ATOMS: atom_id res chain seq x y z
N MET A 1 -44.49 -2.04 -76.64
CA MET A 1 -43.32 -2.89 -76.97
C MET A 1 -42.29 -2.61 -75.89
N SER A 2 -42.20 -3.52 -74.89
CA SER A 2 -41.30 -3.40 -73.73
C SER A 2 -40.16 -4.39 -73.90
N ILE A 3 -38.93 -3.87 -73.81
CA ILE A 3 -37.73 -4.68 -73.87
C ILE A 3 -37.28 -4.98 -72.42
N PRO A 4 -37.02 -6.22 -72.01
CA PRO A 4 -36.55 -6.53 -70.69
C PRO A 4 -35.01 -6.35 -70.63
N ALA A 5 -34.56 -5.75 -69.52
CA ALA A 5 -33.14 -5.59 -69.18
C ALA A 5 -32.57 -6.88 -68.48
N PRO A 6 -31.31 -7.23 -68.71
CA PRO A 6 -30.72 -8.44 -68.12
C PRO A 6 -30.30 -8.24 -66.70
N LEU A 7 -30.62 -9.20 -65.88
CA LEU A 7 -30.27 -9.34 -64.46
C LEU A 7 -28.77 -9.66 -64.36
N ARG A 8 -27.99 -8.76 -63.78
CA ARG A 8 -26.58 -9.03 -63.46
C ARG A 8 -26.52 -9.62 -62.05
N LEU A 9 -26.17 -10.88 -61.96
CA LEU A 9 -25.78 -11.52 -60.68
C LEU A 9 -24.41 -10.94 -60.26
N LEU A 10 -24.38 -10.23 -59.11
CA LEU A 10 -23.17 -9.89 -58.40
C LEU A 10 -22.86 -10.99 -57.41
N ALA A 11 -21.81 -11.76 -57.67
CA ALA A 11 -21.28 -12.74 -56.73
C ALA A 11 -20.52 -11.95 -55.65
N ALA A 12 -21.06 -11.98 -54.42
CA ALA A 12 -20.34 -11.45 -53.23
C ALA A 12 -19.35 -12.52 -52.76
N ALA A 13 -18.06 -12.28 -52.94
CA ALA A 13 -17.00 -13.07 -52.32
C ALA A 13 -16.87 -12.65 -50.85
N ALA A 14 -17.26 -13.55 -49.93
CA ALA A 14 -17.03 -13.35 -48.52
C ALA A 14 -15.53 -13.59 -48.23
N LEU A 15 -14.81 -12.54 -47.89
CA LEU A 15 -13.46 -12.62 -47.29
C LEU A 15 -13.60 -13.04 -45.83
N VAL A 16 -13.28 -14.31 -45.57
CA VAL A 16 -13.07 -14.78 -44.20
C VAL A 16 -11.68 -14.32 -43.75
N VAL A 17 -11.63 -13.32 -42.90
CA VAL A 17 -10.38 -12.89 -42.23
C VAL A 17 -10.21 -13.77 -41.02
N PRO A 18 -9.15 -14.58 -40.89
CA PRO A 18 -8.88 -15.29 -39.64
C PRO A 18 -8.47 -14.28 -38.59
N ILE A 19 -9.25 -14.20 -37.49
CA ILE A 19 -8.84 -13.48 -36.28
C ILE A 19 -7.76 -14.33 -35.63
N ALA A 20 -6.49 -14.00 -35.89
CA ALA A 20 -5.39 -14.52 -35.10
C ALA A 20 -5.50 -13.93 -33.70
N ALA A 21 -5.85 -14.76 -32.72
CA ALA A 21 -5.73 -14.43 -31.31
C ALA A 21 -4.25 -14.13 -31.03
N ALA A 22 -3.93 -12.85 -30.84
CA ALA A 22 -2.61 -12.41 -30.44
C ALA A 22 -2.42 -12.79 -28.96
N CYS A 23 -1.91 -13.99 -28.72
CA CYS A 23 -1.23 -14.31 -27.47
C CYS A 23 0.11 -13.55 -27.45
N SER A 24 0.45 -13.03 -26.28
CA SER A 24 1.59 -12.19 -25.93
C SER A 24 2.83 -12.37 -26.85
N PRO A 25 3.39 -11.29 -27.43
CA PRO A 25 4.50 -11.38 -28.39
C PRO A 25 5.87 -11.67 -27.77
N TYR A 26 5.96 -12.03 -26.50
CA TYR A 26 7.24 -12.17 -25.77
C TYR A 26 7.51 -13.55 -25.17
N GLU A 27 6.68 -14.55 -25.40
CA GLU A 27 7.05 -15.91 -25.02
C GLU A 27 7.66 -16.65 -26.21
N PRO A 28 8.94 -17.04 -26.15
CA PRO A 28 9.53 -17.87 -27.18
C PRO A 28 8.82 -19.23 -27.20
N VAL A 29 8.29 -19.59 -28.35
CA VAL A 29 7.68 -20.91 -28.56
C VAL A 29 8.72 -21.98 -28.27
N ALA A 30 8.40 -22.91 -27.37
CA ALA A 30 9.27 -24.05 -27.10
C ALA A 30 9.50 -24.83 -28.41
N THR A 31 10.71 -24.77 -28.94
CA THR A 31 11.05 -25.38 -30.23
C THR A 31 11.42 -26.87 -30.14
N GLN A 32 11.40 -27.46 -28.93
CA GLN A 32 11.61 -28.87 -28.72
C GLN A 32 10.65 -29.46 -27.69
N PRO A 33 9.99 -30.60 -27.98
CA PRO A 33 9.15 -31.30 -27.01
C PRO A 33 10.05 -31.88 -25.89
N GLY A 34 9.74 -31.55 -24.64
CA GLY A 34 10.31 -32.23 -23.48
C GLY A 34 11.40 -31.49 -22.70
N THR A 35 11.75 -30.24 -23.06
CA THR A 35 12.65 -29.44 -22.20
C THR A 35 11.79 -28.58 -21.26
N THR A 36 11.58 -29.03 -20.03
CA THR A 36 11.16 -28.13 -18.97
C THR A 36 12.29 -27.14 -18.70
N PRO A 37 12.02 -25.83 -18.61
CA PRO A 37 13.05 -24.88 -18.19
C PRO A 37 13.59 -25.31 -16.82
N PRO A 38 14.90 -25.20 -16.58
CA PRO A 38 15.47 -25.55 -15.27
C PRO A 38 14.79 -24.70 -14.20
N VAL A 39 14.30 -25.38 -13.16
CA VAL A 39 13.77 -24.68 -11.99
C VAL A 39 14.89 -23.84 -11.41
N TRP A 40 14.67 -22.52 -11.33
CA TRP A 40 15.64 -21.65 -10.67
C TRP A 40 15.71 -21.99 -9.18
N THR A 41 16.82 -22.60 -8.74
CA THR A 41 17.02 -23.04 -7.35
C THR A 41 17.68 -21.98 -6.47
N GLY A 42 17.75 -20.73 -6.93
CA GLY A 42 18.46 -19.65 -6.24
C GLY A 42 19.97 -19.65 -6.60
N SER A 43 20.64 -18.57 -6.29
CA SER A 43 22.11 -18.55 -6.37
C SER A 43 22.68 -19.49 -5.31
N PRO A 44 23.65 -20.34 -5.62
CA PRO A 44 24.33 -21.11 -4.59
C PRO A 44 24.95 -20.15 -3.57
N PRO A 45 25.00 -20.53 -2.29
CA PRO A 45 25.68 -19.71 -1.30
C PRO A 45 27.15 -19.51 -1.76
N PRO A 46 27.75 -18.34 -1.51
CA PRO A 46 29.15 -18.13 -1.88
C PRO A 46 30.00 -19.20 -1.24
N SER A 47 30.77 -19.92 -2.05
CA SER A 47 31.75 -20.91 -1.58
C SER A 47 32.69 -20.21 -0.61
N ALA A 48 32.84 -20.76 0.58
CA ALA A 48 33.86 -20.35 1.52
C ALA A 48 35.23 -20.57 0.87
N ALA A 49 35.79 -19.55 0.27
CA ALA A 49 37.18 -19.53 -0.17
C ALA A 49 38.05 -19.18 1.04
N GLY A 50 38.99 -20.02 1.27
CA GLY A 50 39.98 -20.15 2.29
C GLY A 50 40.45 -18.89 3.03
N GLU A 51 40.78 -19.13 4.29
CA GLU A 51 41.41 -18.26 5.25
C GLU A 51 42.62 -17.51 4.68
N ALA A 52 42.53 -16.19 4.68
CA ALA A 52 43.69 -15.32 4.77
C ALA A 52 43.40 -14.31 5.86
N GLY A 53 44.17 -14.41 6.95
CA GLY A 53 44.00 -13.60 8.16
C GLY A 53 44.09 -12.12 7.87
N GLY A 54 43.06 -11.42 8.26
CA GLY A 54 42.99 -9.98 8.41
C GLY A 54 42.03 -9.71 9.55
N SER A 55 42.54 -9.18 10.66
CA SER A 55 41.74 -8.70 11.77
C SER A 55 40.77 -7.65 11.26
N ALA A 56 39.53 -8.03 11.00
CA ALA A 56 38.43 -7.10 10.84
C ALA A 56 37.90 -6.83 12.25
N GLU A 57 38.19 -5.63 12.75
CA GLU A 57 37.48 -5.04 13.88
C GLU A 57 35.98 -5.21 13.67
N GLY A 58 35.31 -5.65 14.72
CA GLY A 58 33.91 -6.02 14.72
C GLY A 58 33.02 -5.01 14.05
N ALA A 59 32.48 -5.38 12.90
CA ALA A 59 31.20 -4.86 12.48
C ALA A 59 30.19 -5.37 13.50
N THR A 60 29.92 -4.59 14.53
CA THR A 60 28.68 -4.71 15.32
C THR A 60 27.55 -4.64 14.28
N THR A 61 26.93 -5.78 13.99
CA THR A 61 25.58 -5.80 13.43
C THR A 61 24.77 -4.93 14.37
N LYS A 62 24.52 -3.66 13.99
CA LYS A 62 23.49 -2.87 14.65
C LYS A 62 22.25 -3.70 14.54
N THR A 63 21.82 -4.29 15.64
CA THR A 63 20.47 -4.81 15.83
C THR A 63 19.56 -3.68 15.39
N GLY A 64 18.69 -3.90 14.41
CA GLY A 64 17.84 -2.85 13.86
C GLY A 64 17.02 -2.25 15.01
N GLU A 65 16.86 -0.94 15.00
CA GLU A 65 15.98 -0.25 15.93
C GLU A 65 14.55 -0.73 15.69
N THR A 66 13.84 -1.09 16.75
CA THR A 66 12.46 -1.62 16.68
C THR A 66 11.52 -0.70 17.42
N LEU A 67 10.45 -0.29 16.74
CA LEU A 67 9.31 0.40 17.34
C LEU A 67 8.07 -0.48 17.23
N THR A 68 7.12 -0.32 18.14
CA THR A 68 5.89 -1.10 18.19
C THR A 68 4.67 -0.21 18.40
N ALA A 69 3.49 -0.74 18.07
CA ALA A 69 2.22 -0.12 18.43
C ALA A 69 1.16 -1.20 18.70
N ASP A 70 0.45 -1.08 19.83
CA ASP A 70 -0.78 -1.81 20.11
C ASP A 70 -1.96 -1.00 19.58
N ILE A 71 -2.62 -1.53 18.56
CA ILE A 71 -3.66 -0.82 17.79
C ILE A 71 -5.02 -1.18 18.38
N LYS A 72 -5.75 -0.16 18.83
CA LYS A 72 -7.02 -0.28 19.54
C LYS A 72 -8.15 0.48 18.87
N THR A 73 -9.35 -0.03 18.99
CA THR A 73 -10.60 0.66 18.66
C THR A 73 -10.90 1.78 19.65
N PRO A 74 -11.86 2.68 19.37
CA PRO A 74 -12.19 3.78 20.28
C PRO A 74 -12.65 3.34 21.67
N ASP A 75 -13.18 2.12 21.82
CA ASP A 75 -13.56 1.52 23.12
C ASP A 75 -12.38 0.89 23.88
N GLY A 76 -11.17 0.94 23.32
CA GLY A 76 -9.95 0.42 23.91
C GLY A 76 -9.67 -1.06 23.63
N THR A 77 -10.49 -1.73 22.81
CA THR A 77 -10.24 -3.14 22.43
C THR A 77 -9.03 -3.23 21.50
N SER A 78 -8.02 -4.04 21.88
CA SER A 78 -6.86 -4.32 21.03
C SER A 78 -7.29 -5.16 19.83
N VAL A 79 -7.00 -4.70 18.61
CA VAL A 79 -7.43 -5.33 17.36
C VAL A 79 -6.27 -5.75 16.46
N ALA A 80 -5.13 -5.09 16.60
CA ALA A 80 -3.93 -5.40 15.84
C ALA A 80 -2.67 -4.96 16.58
N SER A 81 -1.54 -5.48 16.16
CA SER A 81 -0.20 -4.99 16.53
C SER A 81 0.55 -4.56 15.29
N ALA A 82 1.39 -3.54 15.43
CA ALA A 82 2.35 -3.15 14.43
C ALA A 82 3.77 -3.24 15.01
N GLU A 83 4.71 -3.74 14.21
CA GLU A 83 6.14 -3.77 14.47
C GLU A 83 6.86 -3.08 13.32
N PHE A 84 7.79 -2.19 13.66
CA PHE A 84 8.62 -1.43 12.72
C PHE A 84 10.07 -1.79 12.99
N VAL A 85 10.72 -2.47 12.07
CA VAL A 85 12.14 -2.85 12.16
C VAL A 85 12.95 -2.01 11.18
N PHE A 86 13.85 -1.18 11.70
CA PHE A 86 14.71 -0.30 10.91
C PHE A 86 16.07 -0.94 10.70
N SER A 87 16.39 -1.29 9.47
CA SER A 87 17.66 -1.89 9.09
C SER A 87 17.99 -1.61 7.63
N GLY A 88 19.26 -1.44 7.31
CA GLY A 88 19.70 -1.27 5.92
C GLY A 88 19.19 0.00 5.24
N GLY A 89 18.76 1.02 5.99
CA GLY A 89 18.28 2.30 5.45
C GLY A 89 16.78 2.32 5.12
N PHE A 90 16.02 1.31 5.50
CA PHE A 90 14.57 1.27 5.34
C PHE A 90 13.88 0.66 6.57
N ALA A 91 12.59 0.89 6.69
CA ALA A 91 11.73 0.25 7.68
C ALA A 91 11.02 -0.96 7.05
N THR A 92 11.00 -2.09 7.75
CA THR A 92 10.06 -3.19 7.50
C THR A 92 8.95 -3.10 8.53
N ILE A 93 7.72 -2.95 8.07
CA ILE A 93 6.54 -2.76 8.92
C ILE A 93 5.66 -3.99 8.80
N THR A 94 5.45 -4.67 9.91
CA THR A 94 4.54 -5.82 10.02
C THR A 94 3.32 -5.42 10.83
N VAL A 95 2.13 -5.48 10.22
CA VAL A 95 0.86 -5.27 10.91
C VAL A 95 0.07 -6.57 10.91
N LYS A 96 -0.39 -7.00 12.07
CA LYS A 96 -1.12 -8.25 12.25
C LYS A 96 -2.29 -8.06 13.21
N THR A 97 -3.48 -8.57 12.84
CA THR A 97 -4.63 -8.59 13.75
C THR A 97 -4.36 -9.51 14.95
N THR A 98 -4.69 -9.04 16.14
CA THR A 98 -4.61 -9.78 17.42
C THR A 98 -5.93 -10.41 17.81
N ALA A 99 -7.05 -9.86 17.29
CA ALA A 99 -8.39 -10.37 17.47
C ALA A 99 -9.12 -10.42 16.12
N SER A 100 -9.85 -11.50 15.85
CA SER A 100 -10.66 -11.63 14.64
C SER A 100 -12.02 -10.95 14.81
N GLY A 101 -12.60 -10.49 13.69
CA GLY A 101 -13.96 -9.95 13.65
C GLY A 101 -14.14 -8.52 14.18
N GLN A 102 -13.06 -7.85 14.56
CA GLN A 102 -13.09 -6.44 15.00
C GLN A 102 -13.01 -5.45 13.82
N LEU A 103 -12.30 -5.83 12.78
CA LEU A 103 -12.25 -5.10 11.52
C LEU A 103 -13.14 -5.81 10.50
N THR A 104 -13.85 -5.04 9.67
CA THR A 104 -14.69 -5.61 8.61
C THR A 104 -13.83 -6.26 7.53
N PRO A 105 -14.28 -7.34 6.86
CA PRO A 105 -13.56 -7.86 5.72
C PRO A 105 -13.43 -6.84 4.59
N GLY A 106 -12.25 -6.78 3.97
CA GLY A 106 -11.95 -5.87 2.87
C GLY A 106 -10.63 -5.15 3.03
N PHE A 107 -10.43 -4.11 2.23
CA PHE A 107 -9.22 -3.26 2.31
C PHE A 107 -9.46 -2.08 3.24
N HIS A 108 -8.48 -1.82 4.08
CA HIS A 108 -8.43 -0.70 5.01
C HIS A 108 -7.17 0.12 4.76
N GLY A 109 -7.30 1.42 4.52
CA GLY A 109 -6.16 2.33 4.46
C GLY A 109 -5.40 2.31 5.78
N MET A 110 -4.09 2.35 5.71
CA MET A 110 -3.22 2.46 6.88
C MET A 110 -2.28 3.64 6.69
N HIS A 111 -2.23 4.50 7.69
CA HIS A 111 -1.35 5.66 7.66
C HIS A 111 -0.68 5.88 9.00
N ILE A 112 0.55 6.39 8.95
CA ILE A 112 1.18 7.01 10.10
C ILE A 112 0.67 8.45 10.17
N HIS A 113 0.20 8.87 11.33
CA HIS A 113 -0.29 10.21 11.63
C HIS A 113 0.69 11.01 12.46
N SER A 114 0.65 12.33 12.31
CA SER A 114 1.68 13.27 12.76
C SER A 114 1.76 13.50 14.26
N VAL A 115 0.81 12.97 15.06
CA VAL A 115 0.77 13.15 16.52
C VAL A 115 0.53 11.80 17.20
N GLY A 116 1.38 11.45 18.16
CA GLY A 116 1.30 10.21 18.95
C GLY A 116 0.16 10.23 19.98
N LYS A 117 -1.08 10.42 19.52
CA LYS A 117 -2.29 10.43 20.37
C LYS A 117 -3.40 9.61 19.73
N CYS A 118 -4.02 8.75 20.54
CA CYS A 118 -5.13 7.88 20.14
C CYS A 118 -6.33 8.12 21.04
N GLU A 119 -6.87 9.35 21.06
CA GLU A 119 -8.00 9.73 21.90
C GLU A 119 -9.32 9.57 21.12
N PRO A 120 -10.31 8.81 21.65
CA PRO A 120 -11.65 8.75 21.06
C PRO A 120 -12.34 10.11 21.17
N ALA A 121 -13.25 10.39 20.24
CA ALA A 121 -14.08 11.60 20.20
C ALA A 121 -13.27 12.92 20.39
N SER A 122 -12.06 12.97 19.84
CA SER A 122 -11.12 14.08 19.97
C SER A 122 -11.21 15.08 18.81
N VAL A 123 -10.68 16.27 19.04
CA VAL A 123 -10.58 17.33 18.02
C VAL A 123 -9.17 17.28 17.40
N ALA A 124 -9.09 17.49 16.08
CA ALA A 124 -7.82 17.59 15.38
C ALA A 124 -6.99 18.80 15.85
N PRO A 125 -5.64 18.76 15.80
CA PRO A 125 -4.80 19.91 16.14
C PRO A 125 -5.15 21.18 15.35
N THR A 126 -5.69 21.03 14.14
CA THR A 126 -6.15 22.12 13.27
C THR A 126 -7.56 22.60 13.60
N GLY A 127 -8.24 22.03 14.60
CA GLY A 127 -9.63 22.31 14.94
C GLY A 127 -10.62 21.44 14.16
N GLY A 128 -11.90 21.78 14.25
CA GLY A 128 -13.00 21.08 13.57
C GLY A 128 -13.91 20.30 14.51
N ALA A 129 -14.78 19.47 13.95
CA ALA A 129 -15.70 18.63 14.72
C ALA A 129 -14.95 17.48 15.40
N PRO A 130 -15.39 17.06 16.61
CA PRO A 130 -14.83 15.87 17.25
C PRO A 130 -15.08 14.61 16.41
N GLY A 131 -14.11 13.70 16.44
CA GLY A 131 -14.19 12.37 15.82
C GLY A 131 -13.15 11.46 16.43
N ASP A 132 -13.27 10.16 16.18
CA ASP A 132 -12.35 9.19 16.75
C ASP A 132 -10.94 9.42 16.22
N PHE A 133 -10.00 9.50 17.18
CA PHE A 133 -8.57 9.65 16.91
C PHE A 133 -8.17 10.92 16.12
N ASN A 134 -9.02 11.95 16.08
CA ASN A 134 -8.70 13.20 15.40
C ASN A 134 -7.48 13.90 16.03
N SER A 135 -7.20 13.68 17.33
CA SER A 135 -5.99 14.18 18.00
C SER A 135 -4.67 13.65 17.39
N ALA A 136 -4.71 12.58 16.62
CA ALA A 136 -3.53 12.09 15.89
C ALA A 136 -3.09 13.01 14.72
N GLY A 137 -3.90 14.00 14.36
CA GLY A 137 -3.57 14.94 13.27
C GLY A 137 -3.77 14.36 11.87
N GLY A 138 -3.12 14.96 10.88
CA GLY A 138 -3.07 14.50 9.49
C GLY A 138 -2.02 13.42 9.26
N HIS A 139 -1.89 12.97 8.01
CA HIS A 139 -0.84 12.02 7.62
C HIS A 139 0.54 12.60 7.92
N PHE A 140 1.45 11.73 8.36
CA PHE A 140 2.80 12.12 8.71
C PHE A 140 3.60 12.50 7.46
N GLN A 141 4.32 13.61 7.57
CA GLN A 141 5.25 14.09 6.56
C GLN A 141 6.62 14.29 7.19
N VAL A 142 7.65 13.70 6.60
CA VAL A 142 9.04 13.99 6.97
C VAL A 142 9.38 15.45 6.63
N GLY A 143 10.25 16.06 7.41
CA GLY A 143 10.62 17.45 7.20
C GLY A 143 11.05 17.76 5.77
N GLY A 144 10.38 18.75 5.16
CA GLY A 144 10.60 19.14 3.77
C GLY A 144 9.78 18.39 2.72
N HIS A 145 9.02 17.35 3.10
CA HIS A 145 8.06 16.67 2.23
C HIS A 145 6.65 17.25 2.45
N SER A 146 5.92 17.49 1.36
CA SER A 146 4.53 18.00 1.39
C SER A 146 3.68 17.41 0.25
N GLY A 147 4.22 16.40 -0.45
CA GLY A 147 3.56 15.77 -1.59
C GLY A 147 2.62 14.63 -1.19
N HIS A 148 1.96 14.07 -2.21
CA HIS A 148 1.19 12.83 -2.10
C HIS A 148 1.81 11.77 -3.03
N PRO A 149 1.89 10.50 -2.60
CA PRO A 149 1.56 10.01 -1.26
C PRO A 149 2.36 10.70 -0.16
N ALA A 150 1.77 10.84 1.04
CA ALA A 150 2.47 11.35 2.21
C ALA A 150 3.55 10.36 2.68
N SER A 151 4.55 10.84 3.43
CA SER A 151 5.59 9.96 3.97
C SER A 151 5.03 8.83 4.85
N GLY A 152 3.90 9.08 5.51
CA GLY A 152 3.21 8.12 6.38
C GLY A 152 2.23 7.19 5.67
N ASP A 153 2.03 7.30 4.35
CA ASP A 153 1.10 6.44 3.63
C ASP A 153 1.69 5.04 3.48
N LEU A 154 0.99 4.05 3.99
CA LEU A 154 1.37 2.64 3.95
C LEU A 154 0.43 1.87 3.01
N SER A 155 0.85 0.67 2.58
CA SER A 155 -0.03 -0.22 1.84
C SER A 155 -1.28 -0.57 2.67
N SER A 156 -2.45 -0.64 2.03
CA SER A 156 -3.69 -1.00 2.72
C SER A 156 -3.63 -2.39 3.34
N LEU A 157 -4.22 -2.54 4.53
CA LEU A 157 -4.41 -3.82 5.19
C LEU A 157 -5.58 -4.57 4.56
N GLN A 158 -5.36 -5.80 4.09
CA GLN A 158 -6.45 -6.67 3.62
C GLN A 158 -6.94 -7.57 4.74
N VAL A 159 -8.15 -7.33 5.22
CA VAL A 159 -8.83 -8.17 6.21
C VAL A 159 -9.61 -9.27 5.49
N ARG A 160 -9.37 -10.52 5.87
CA ARG A 160 -10.03 -11.69 5.31
C ARG A 160 -11.46 -11.84 5.82
N ALA A 161 -12.21 -12.75 5.22
CA ALA A 161 -13.61 -13.05 5.64
C ALA A 161 -13.73 -13.54 7.10
N ASP A 162 -12.66 -14.15 7.64
CA ASP A 162 -12.58 -14.59 9.04
C ASP A 162 -12.16 -13.48 10.00
N GLY A 163 -11.92 -12.26 9.52
CA GLY A 163 -11.44 -11.13 10.31
C GLY A 163 -9.94 -11.12 10.60
N SER A 164 -9.19 -12.09 10.08
CA SER A 164 -7.74 -12.11 10.21
C SER A 164 -7.08 -11.26 9.14
N ALA A 165 -5.97 -10.60 9.48
CA ALA A 165 -5.14 -9.86 8.53
C ALA A 165 -3.67 -9.91 8.92
N MET A 166 -2.80 -9.86 7.92
CA MET A 166 -1.38 -9.62 8.08
C MET A 166 -0.86 -8.89 6.85
N SER A 167 -0.13 -7.82 7.07
CA SER A 167 0.56 -7.06 6.03
C SER A 167 2.03 -6.90 6.42
N VAL A 168 2.92 -7.05 5.46
CA VAL A 168 4.33 -6.69 5.58
C VAL A 168 4.65 -5.74 4.45
N THR A 169 5.10 -4.55 4.79
CA THR A 169 5.49 -3.52 3.82
C THR A 169 6.85 -2.94 4.17
N THR A 170 7.56 -2.39 3.20
CA THR A 170 8.82 -1.72 3.41
C THR A 170 8.75 -0.29 2.89
N THR A 171 9.44 0.64 3.55
CA THR A 171 9.55 2.02 3.12
C THR A 171 10.86 2.63 3.61
N ASP A 172 11.42 3.53 2.82
CA ASP A 172 12.56 4.39 3.14
C ASP A 172 12.15 5.87 3.36
N ALA A 173 10.83 6.12 3.40
CA ALA A 173 10.28 7.47 3.50
C ALA A 173 10.52 8.15 4.86
N PHE A 174 10.92 7.41 5.89
CA PHE A 174 11.19 7.92 7.24
C PHE A 174 12.15 7.00 8.02
N THR A 175 12.70 7.53 9.09
CA THR A 175 13.54 6.81 10.05
C THR A 175 12.80 6.62 11.38
N ALA A 176 13.33 5.78 12.29
CA ALA A 176 12.79 5.65 13.65
C ALA A 176 12.80 7.00 14.39
N ALA A 177 13.88 7.77 14.24
CA ALA A 177 14.00 9.10 14.85
C ALA A 177 12.91 10.05 14.36
N ASP A 178 12.53 9.98 13.09
CA ASP A 178 11.43 10.81 12.55
C ASP A 178 10.10 10.47 13.21
N LEU A 179 9.82 9.17 13.46
CA LEU A 179 8.58 8.71 14.10
C LEU A 179 8.50 9.05 15.58
N GLU A 180 9.64 9.16 16.26
CA GLU A 180 9.72 9.48 17.68
C GLU A 180 9.88 10.98 17.96
N ALA A 181 10.12 11.80 16.92
CA ALA A 181 10.34 13.23 17.08
C ALA A 181 9.13 13.97 17.67
N GLY A 182 9.38 14.99 18.46
CA GLY A 182 8.36 15.92 18.96
C GLY A 182 7.26 15.23 19.77
N THR A 183 6.03 15.22 19.23
CA THR A 183 4.86 14.61 19.86
C THR A 183 4.73 13.12 19.58
N LYS A 184 5.74 12.50 18.96
CA LYS A 184 5.68 11.15 18.39
C LYS A 184 4.63 11.04 17.30
N THR A 185 4.40 9.82 16.82
CA THR A 185 3.46 9.50 15.76
C THR A 185 2.52 8.38 16.18
N ALA A 186 1.45 8.17 15.41
CA ALA A 186 0.52 7.07 15.63
C ALA A 186 0.21 6.39 14.31
N ILE A 187 0.04 5.06 14.31
CA ILE A 187 -0.51 4.33 13.17
C ILE A 187 -2.04 4.28 13.30
N ILE A 188 -2.74 4.55 12.20
CA ILE A 188 -4.20 4.48 12.12
C ILE A 188 -4.61 3.50 11.04
N ILE A 189 -5.61 2.67 11.36
CA ILE A 189 -6.36 1.86 10.39
C ILE A 189 -7.67 2.56 10.11
N HIS A 190 -8.02 2.69 8.83
CA HIS A 190 -9.21 3.36 8.36
C HIS A 190 -10.34 2.41 7.98
N GLU A 191 -11.55 2.95 7.80
CA GLU A 191 -12.76 2.19 7.50
C GLU A 191 -12.76 1.54 6.10
N LYS A 192 -12.12 2.19 5.12
CA LYS A 192 -12.16 1.84 3.70
C LYS A 192 -10.76 1.76 3.11
N ALA A 193 -10.69 1.22 1.89
CA ALA A 193 -9.47 1.27 1.08
C ALA A 193 -9.04 2.73 0.79
N ASP A 194 -7.74 2.91 0.64
CA ASP A 194 -7.13 4.17 0.25
C ASP A 194 -7.04 4.29 -1.28
N ASN A 195 -7.21 5.47 -1.83
CA ASN A 195 -6.97 5.76 -3.24
C ASN A 195 -5.53 6.18 -3.55
N PHE A 196 -4.68 6.38 -2.53
CA PHE A 196 -3.26 6.78 -2.62
C PHE A 196 -3.03 8.09 -3.40
N ALA A 197 -4.02 8.98 -3.45
CA ALA A 197 -4.00 10.18 -4.28
C ALA A 197 -3.77 9.90 -5.79
N ASN A 198 -3.95 8.65 -6.22
CA ASN A 198 -3.79 8.22 -7.60
C ASN A 198 -5.07 8.48 -8.41
N ILE A 199 -5.46 9.75 -8.49
CA ILE A 199 -6.69 10.20 -9.16
C ILE A 199 -6.28 11.11 -10.32
N PRO A 200 -6.41 10.66 -11.59
CA PRO A 200 -6.08 11.48 -12.73
C PRO A 200 -6.97 12.74 -12.79
N PRO A 201 -6.42 13.95 -12.68
CA PRO A 201 -7.21 15.18 -12.56
C PRO A 201 -8.05 15.45 -13.80
N GLU A 202 -7.63 14.98 -14.97
CA GLU A 202 -8.35 15.15 -16.23
C GLU A 202 -9.63 14.29 -16.34
N ARG A 203 -9.80 13.32 -15.44
CA ARG A 203 -10.97 12.40 -15.43
C ARG A 203 -12.01 12.73 -14.39
N TYR A 204 -11.70 13.67 -13.48
CA TYR A 204 -12.56 13.99 -12.35
C TYR A 204 -12.94 15.46 -12.36
N GLN A 205 -14.15 15.73 -11.92
CA GLN A 205 -14.67 17.05 -11.76
C GLN A 205 -15.43 17.11 -10.41
N GLN A 206 -15.10 18.12 -9.61
CA GLN A 206 -15.77 18.35 -8.34
C GLN A 206 -17.23 18.74 -8.58
N VAL A 207 -18.06 18.60 -7.53
CA VAL A 207 -19.50 18.94 -7.59
C VAL A 207 -19.72 20.40 -8.02
N ASN A 208 -18.80 21.30 -7.69
CA ASN A 208 -18.82 22.72 -8.08
C ASN A 208 -18.34 23.00 -9.51
N GLY A 209 -17.95 21.96 -10.26
CA GLY A 209 -17.45 22.08 -11.64
C GLY A 209 -15.94 22.34 -11.75
N THR A 210 -15.20 22.41 -10.66
CA THR A 210 -13.73 22.53 -10.69
C THR A 210 -13.10 21.22 -11.19
N PRO A 211 -12.19 21.25 -12.17
CA PRO A 211 -11.48 20.05 -12.63
C PRO A 211 -10.58 19.45 -11.53
N GLY A 212 -10.47 18.13 -11.55
CA GLY A 212 -9.60 17.36 -10.64
C GLY A 212 -10.25 17.01 -9.30
N PRO A 213 -9.57 16.16 -8.51
CA PRO A 213 -10.00 15.80 -7.16
C PRO A 213 -9.88 17.01 -6.22
N ASP A 214 -10.67 17.00 -5.17
CA ASP A 214 -10.57 18.04 -4.13
C ASP A 214 -9.39 17.76 -3.17
N GLU A 215 -9.06 18.76 -2.36
CA GLU A 215 -7.95 18.68 -1.41
C GLU A 215 -8.20 17.61 -0.34
N THR A 216 -9.44 17.36 0.06
CA THR A 216 -9.76 16.32 1.04
C THR A 216 -9.47 14.94 0.49
N THR A 217 -9.90 14.66 -0.74
CA THR A 217 -9.59 13.40 -1.45
C THR A 217 -8.08 13.19 -1.56
N MET A 218 -7.33 14.23 -1.94
CA MET A 218 -5.88 14.16 -2.05
C MET A 218 -5.19 13.93 -0.70
N ALA A 219 -5.67 14.57 0.36
CA ALA A 219 -5.04 14.53 1.68
C ALA A 219 -5.40 13.31 2.52
N THR A 220 -6.50 12.61 2.23
CA THR A 220 -7.04 11.53 3.07
C THR A 220 -7.13 10.17 2.37
N GLY A 221 -6.87 10.14 1.05
CA GLY A 221 -7.06 8.96 0.23
C GLY A 221 -8.49 8.41 0.23
N ASP A 222 -9.48 9.19 0.68
CA ASP A 222 -10.90 8.79 0.87
C ASP A 222 -11.07 7.50 1.70
N ALA A 223 -10.09 7.17 2.53
CA ALA A 223 -10.07 5.95 3.33
C ALA A 223 -11.16 5.89 4.42
N GLY A 224 -11.93 6.95 4.59
CA GLY A 224 -13.06 7.02 5.51
C GLY A 224 -12.66 7.27 6.96
N LYS A 225 -13.50 6.79 7.89
CA LYS A 225 -13.30 7.03 9.33
C LYS A 225 -12.04 6.31 9.83
N ARG A 226 -11.49 6.82 10.93
CA ARG A 226 -10.43 6.19 11.71
C ARG A 226 -11.06 5.16 12.63
N VAL A 227 -10.78 3.88 12.42
CA VAL A 227 -11.44 2.80 13.17
C VAL A 227 -10.54 2.19 14.23
N ALA A 228 -9.22 2.30 14.09
CA ALA A 228 -8.28 1.87 15.11
C ALA A 228 -6.99 2.70 15.09
N CYS A 229 -6.36 2.86 16.24
CA CYS A 229 -5.18 3.69 16.44
C CYS A 229 -4.20 3.05 17.43
N GLY A 230 -2.90 3.17 17.17
CA GLY A 230 -1.83 2.79 18.09
C GLY A 230 -0.71 3.84 18.09
N VAL A 231 -0.30 4.30 19.27
CA VAL A 231 0.87 5.19 19.40
C VAL A 231 2.13 4.38 19.13
N ILE A 232 3.00 4.90 18.26
CA ILE A 232 4.28 4.25 17.93
C ILE A 232 5.30 4.62 19.02
N SER A 233 5.95 3.61 19.58
CA SER A 233 6.94 3.77 20.66
C SER A 233 8.00 2.67 20.58
N PRO A 234 9.19 2.88 21.18
CA PRO A 234 10.15 1.81 21.40
C PRO A 234 9.52 0.63 22.13
N GLU A 235 10.06 -0.56 21.84
CA GLU A 235 9.67 -1.83 22.50
C GLU A 235 10.02 -1.82 23.98
#